data_3600ca35a06d7bde0feaac804081c383
#
_entry.id   3600ca35a06d7bde0feaac804081c383
#
_cell.length_a   1.000
_cell.length_b   1.000
_cell.length_c   1.000
_cell.angle_alpha   90.00
_cell.angle_beta   90.00
_cell.angle_gamma   90.00
#
_symmetry.space_group_name_H-M   'P 1'
#
loop_
_entity.id
_entity.type
_entity.pdbx_description
1 polymer ?
#
loop_
_entity_poly.entity_id
_entity_poly.type
_entity_poly.pdbx_seq_one_letter_code
_entity_poly.pdbx_strand_id
1 'polypeptide(L)'
;LPGDNEWTDCHRRSNGSYDPLERLDKLRALFFPDEKTLGQRQFELVRQSRDPAFAAYRENVRWEAAGVVFVGLNLPGSDNNYDGTQRASGPSKEFLQRSPAIRLWLTQAFARARAIQAAGLMVVIQGNPVFEADAAGRAYPGYKDFLSQLRDETLAYAGQVVLVHGDSHQQQI
;
A
#
# COMPACT_ATOMS: atom_id res chain seq x y z
N LEU A 1 6.36 1.73 5.16
CA LEU A 1 5.80 1.86 3.81
C LEU A 1 6.26 3.19 3.20
N PRO A 2 6.48 3.26 1.88
CA PRO A 2 6.73 4.52 1.19
C PRO A 2 5.51 5.44 1.29
N GLY A 3 5.76 6.71 1.58
CA GLY A 3 4.74 7.75 1.50
C GLY A 3 4.81 8.53 0.18
N ASP A 4 3.86 9.41 -0.03
CA ASP A 4 3.80 10.25 -1.23
C ASP A 4 4.97 11.24 -1.29
N ASN A 5 5.37 11.83 -0.17
CA ASN A 5 6.48 12.76 -0.11
C ASN A 5 7.84 12.11 -0.47
N GLU A 6 7.99 10.81 -0.27
CA GLU A 6 9.21 10.09 -0.58
C GLU A 6 9.33 9.70 -2.05
N TRP A 7 8.21 9.67 -2.81
CA TRP A 7 8.28 9.33 -4.23
C TRP A 7 7.25 10.01 -5.12
N THR A 8 5.92 9.83 -4.95
CA THR A 8 4.92 10.36 -5.91
C THR A 8 4.99 11.87 -6.05
N ASP A 9 5.22 12.59 -4.96
CA ASP A 9 5.26 14.04 -4.89
C ASP A 9 6.65 14.64 -5.11
N CYS A 10 7.68 13.82 -5.30
CA CYS A 10 9.04 14.29 -5.53
C CYS A 10 9.20 15.14 -6.80
N HIS A 11 8.26 15.05 -7.75
CA HIS A 11 8.24 15.89 -8.96
C HIS A 11 7.93 17.37 -8.66
N ARG A 12 7.33 17.69 -7.52
CA ARG A 12 7.01 19.05 -7.12
C ARG A 12 8.28 19.85 -6.85
N ARG A 13 8.29 21.14 -7.25
CA ARG A 13 9.45 22.04 -7.01
C ARG A 13 9.82 22.12 -5.54
N SER A 14 8.83 22.17 -4.66
CA SER A 14 9.04 22.16 -3.20
C SER A 14 9.75 20.91 -2.69
N ASN A 15 9.65 19.79 -3.43
CA ASN A 15 10.18 18.49 -3.06
C ASN A 15 11.40 18.08 -3.91
N GLY A 16 11.99 19.03 -4.64
CA GLY A 16 13.26 18.86 -5.35
C GLY A 16 13.16 18.57 -6.83
N SER A 17 11.96 18.49 -7.42
CA SER A 17 11.74 18.24 -8.87
C SER A 17 12.41 16.96 -9.37
N TYR A 18 12.39 15.90 -8.57
CA TYR A 18 12.95 14.59 -8.92
C TYR A 18 11.96 13.75 -9.72
N ASP A 19 12.47 12.75 -10.43
CA ASP A 19 11.64 11.71 -11.03
C ASP A 19 11.07 10.79 -9.94
N PRO A 20 9.73 10.64 -9.83
CA PRO A 20 9.12 9.81 -8.80
C PRO A 20 9.52 8.34 -8.85
N LEU A 21 9.70 7.78 -10.05
CA LEU A 21 10.03 6.36 -10.20
C LEU A 21 11.49 6.10 -9.81
N GLU A 22 12.39 7.02 -10.16
CA GLU A 22 13.77 6.97 -9.68
C GLU A 22 13.83 7.05 -8.15
N ARG A 23 13.00 7.92 -7.53
CA ARG A 23 12.91 7.99 -6.06
C ARG A 23 12.36 6.70 -5.46
N LEU A 24 11.34 6.11 -6.05
CA LEU A 24 10.81 4.82 -5.60
C LEU A 24 11.87 3.71 -5.66
N ASP A 25 12.64 3.64 -6.73
CA ASP A 25 13.73 2.67 -6.85
C ASP A 25 14.83 2.91 -5.80
N LYS A 26 15.14 4.18 -5.51
CA LYS A 26 16.06 4.55 -4.44
C LYS A 26 15.56 4.11 -3.07
N LEU A 27 14.27 4.32 -2.78
CA LEU A 27 13.65 3.85 -1.55
C LEU A 27 13.73 2.33 -1.41
N ARG A 28 13.43 1.61 -2.49
CA ARG A 28 13.53 0.15 -2.52
C ARG A 28 14.94 -0.35 -2.21
N ALA A 29 15.95 0.32 -2.76
CA ALA A 29 17.34 -0.03 -2.51
C ALA A 29 17.79 0.25 -1.06
N LEU A 30 17.30 1.34 -0.45
CA LEU A 30 17.71 1.78 0.88
C LEU A 30 16.95 1.07 2.01
N PHE A 31 15.64 0.95 1.88
CA PHE A 31 14.77 0.51 2.98
C PHE A 31 14.24 -0.92 2.82
N PHE A 32 14.42 -1.53 1.65
CA PHE A 32 13.94 -2.88 1.36
C PHE A 32 15.01 -3.75 0.69
N PRO A 33 16.26 -3.76 1.23
CA PRO A 33 17.35 -4.48 0.58
C PRO A 33 17.24 -6.00 0.73
N ASP A 34 16.59 -6.47 1.78
CA ASP A 34 16.46 -7.89 2.15
C ASP A 34 15.08 -8.21 2.75
N GLU A 35 14.92 -9.41 3.29
CA GLU A 35 13.68 -9.94 3.84
C GLU A 35 13.44 -9.56 5.33
N LYS A 36 14.30 -8.74 5.92
CA LYS A 36 14.24 -8.40 7.35
C LYS A 36 13.59 -7.04 7.58
N THR A 37 13.10 -6.84 8.78
CA THR A 37 12.68 -5.52 9.26
C THR A 37 13.89 -4.64 9.50
N LEU A 38 13.68 -3.33 9.45
CA LEU A 38 14.65 -2.34 9.92
C LEU A 38 14.69 -2.32 11.45
N GLY A 39 15.82 -1.85 12.00
CA GLY A 39 16.00 -1.65 13.43
C GLY A 39 16.88 -2.71 14.09
N GLN A 40 17.08 -2.56 15.41
CA GLN A 40 18.00 -3.40 16.18
C GLN A 40 17.49 -4.83 16.39
N ARG A 41 16.19 -4.99 16.58
CA ARG A 41 15.53 -6.28 16.65
C ARG A 41 14.89 -6.58 15.30
N GLN A 42 15.57 -7.38 14.52
CA GLN A 42 15.09 -7.77 13.20
C GLN A 42 14.26 -9.06 13.27
N PHE A 43 13.18 -9.09 12.51
CA PHE A 43 12.42 -10.31 12.22
C PHE A 43 12.17 -10.41 10.71
N GLU A 44 11.90 -11.61 10.27
CA GLU A 44 11.64 -11.86 8.84
C GLU A 44 10.26 -11.34 8.43
N LEU A 45 10.24 -10.77 7.23
CA LEU A 45 9.02 -10.37 6.53
C LEU A 45 8.83 -11.27 5.30
N VAL A 46 7.59 -11.59 4.99
CA VAL A 46 7.27 -12.13 3.68
C VAL A 46 7.06 -10.95 2.74
N ARG A 47 7.89 -10.85 1.71
CA ARG A 47 7.78 -9.80 0.69
C ARG A 47 7.11 -10.33 -0.56
N GLN A 48 6.32 -9.50 -1.23
CA GLN A 48 5.73 -9.87 -2.51
C GLN A 48 6.80 -10.15 -3.57
N SER A 49 7.93 -9.47 -3.49
CA SER A 49 9.08 -9.65 -4.39
C SER A 49 9.75 -11.03 -4.33
N ARG A 50 9.37 -11.90 -3.40
CA ARG A 50 9.75 -13.33 -3.43
C ARG A 50 9.19 -14.07 -4.66
N ASP A 51 8.06 -13.60 -5.17
CA ASP A 51 7.53 -14.08 -6.44
C ASP A 51 8.25 -13.34 -7.58
N PRO A 52 8.94 -14.07 -8.50
CA PRO A 52 9.65 -13.43 -9.62
C PRO A 52 8.76 -12.54 -10.49
N ALA A 53 7.47 -12.84 -10.61
CA ALA A 53 6.51 -12.02 -11.36
C ALA A 53 6.30 -10.64 -10.71
N PHE A 54 6.62 -10.51 -9.42
CA PHE A 54 6.44 -9.29 -8.63
C PHE A 54 7.75 -8.79 -8.01
N ALA A 55 8.89 -9.14 -8.56
CA ALA A 55 10.23 -8.85 -8.02
C ALA A 55 10.49 -7.35 -7.76
N ALA A 56 9.77 -6.45 -8.43
CA ALA A 56 9.88 -5.01 -8.22
C ALA A 56 9.23 -4.51 -6.92
N TYR A 57 8.24 -5.23 -6.36
CA TYR A 57 7.40 -4.74 -5.26
C TYR A 57 7.92 -5.18 -3.89
N ARG A 58 9.13 -4.76 -3.54
CA ARG A 58 9.82 -5.10 -2.29
C ARG A 58 9.18 -4.49 -1.06
N GLU A 59 8.52 -3.38 -1.22
CA GLU A 59 7.81 -2.63 -0.17
C GLU A 59 6.48 -3.26 0.27
N ASN A 60 5.91 -4.13 -0.54
CA ASN A 60 4.72 -4.89 -0.16
C ASN A 60 5.13 -6.06 0.74
N VAL A 61 4.69 -6.00 2.00
CA VAL A 61 5.14 -6.90 3.05
C VAL A 61 3.99 -7.55 3.78
N ARG A 62 4.22 -8.72 4.38
CA ARG A 62 3.30 -9.40 5.28
C ARG A 62 4.09 -10.05 6.42
N TRP A 63 3.51 -10.02 7.62
CA TRP A 63 4.02 -10.75 8.78
C TRP A 63 2.88 -11.18 9.69
N GLU A 64 3.20 -11.96 10.69
CA GLU A 64 2.24 -12.48 11.66
C GLU A 64 2.74 -12.21 13.07
N ALA A 65 1.86 -11.78 13.95
CA ALA A 65 2.16 -11.59 15.35
C ALA A 65 0.89 -11.75 16.18
N ALA A 66 0.99 -12.43 17.33
CA ALA A 66 -0.08 -12.59 18.31
C ALA A 66 -1.43 -13.05 17.71
N GLY A 67 -1.41 -13.93 16.71
CA GLY A 67 -2.63 -14.44 16.06
C GLY A 67 -3.28 -13.46 15.07
N VAL A 68 -2.58 -12.40 14.70
CA VAL A 68 -3.02 -11.41 13.71
C VAL A 68 -2.09 -11.46 12.49
N VAL A 69 -2.66 -11.35 11.30
CA VAL A 69 -1.93 -11.14 10.05
C VAL A 69 -1.84 -9.63 9.80
N PHE A 70 -0.66 -9.16 9.49
CA PHE A 70 -0.39 -7.79 9.09
C PHE A 70 0.02 -7.77 7.61
N VAL A 71 -0.52 -6.83 6.85
CA VAL A 71 -0.14 -6.62 5.46
C VAL A 71 0.11 -5.14 5.19
N GLY A 72 1.30 -4.82 4.67
CA GLY A 72 1.67 -3.50 4.20
C GLY A 72 1.59 -3.44 2.68
N LEU A 73 0.94 -2.40 2.16
CA LEU A 73 0.71 -2.17 0.75
C LEU A 73 1.22 -0.79 0.34
N ASN A 74 1.92 -0.70 -0.78
CA ASN A 74 2.33 0.59 -1.35
C ASN A 74 1.13 1.26 -2.03
N LEU A 75 0.31 1.91 -1.20
CA LEU A 75 -0.81 2.77 -1.59
C LEU A 75 -0.52 4.17 -1.04
N PRO A 76 0.20 5.01 -1.79
CA PRO A 76 0.59 6.34 -1.35
C PRO A 76 -0.56 7.34 -1.41
N GLY A 77 -0.38 8.52 -0.79
CA GLY A 77 -1.18 9.72 -1.05
C GLY A 77 -1.20 10.11 -2.52
N SER A 78 -1.65 11.33 -2.81
CA SER A 78 -1.77 11.83 -4.20
C SER A 78 -2.59 10.90 -5.09
N ASP A 79 -3.78 10.50 -4.59
CA ASP A 79 -4.72 9.58 -5.26
C ASP A 79 -4.04 8.29 -5.75
N ASN A 80 -3.20 7.69 -4.87
CA ASN A 80 -2.50 6.45 -5.19
C ASN A 80 -1.66 6.54 -6.49
N ASN A 81 -1.12 7.73 -6.81
CA ASN A 81 -0.41 8.02 -8.06
C ASN A 81 -1.24 7.74 -9.32
N TYR A 82 -2.55 7.87 -9.24
CA TYR A 82 -3.45 7.55 -10.37
C TYR A 82 -3.09 8.33 -11.63
N ASP A 83 -2.97 9.66 -11.53
CA ASP A 83 -2.67 10.53 -12.67
C ASP A 83 -1.16 10.60 -12.99
N GLY A 84 -0.29 10.12 -12.13
CA GLY A 84 1.16 10.31 -12.25
C GLY A 84 1.55 11.79 -12.16
N THR A 85 2.66 12.16 -12.80
CA THR A 85 3.17 13.55 -12.81
C THR A 85 2.48 14.47 -13.82
N GLN A 86 1.75 13.90 -14.77
CA GLN A 86 1.27 14.64 -15.94
C GLN A 86 -0.15 15.17 -15.80
N ARG A 87 -0.83 14.89 -14.69
CA ARG A 87 -2.27 15.18 -14.50
C ARG A 87 -3.07 14.78 -15.75
N ALA A 88 -2.70 13.64 -16.32
CA ALA A 88 -3.36 13.09 -17.49
C ALA A 88 -4.81 12.75 -17.17
N SER A 89 -5.67 12.74 -18.17
CA SER A 89 -7.08 12.38 -18.03
C SER A 89 -7.29 10.87 -17.89
N GLY A 90 -6.48 10.20 -17.03
CA GLY A 90 -6.60 8.76 -16.82
C GLY A 90 -5.41 8.16 -16.08
N PRO A 91 -5.44 6.84 -15.83
CA PRO A 91 -4.46 6.18 -14.97
C PRO A 91 -3.06 6.18 -15.58
N SER A 92 -2.06 6.48 -14.73
CA SER A 92 -0.64 6.44 -15.08
C SER A 92 -0.20 5.00 -15.38
N LYS A 93 0.86 4.85 -16.18
CA LYS A 93 1.46 3.54 -16.48
C LYS A 93 1.90 2.81 -15.20
N GLU A 94 2.47 3.55 -14.24
CA GLU A 94 2.90 3.00 -12.95
C GLU A 94 1.71 2.46 -12.18
N PHE A 95 0.64 3.25 -12.04
CA PHE A 95 -0.59 2.82 -11.38
C PHE A 95 -1.14 1.52 -12.00
N LEU A 96 -1.24 1.47 -13.32
CA LEU A 96 -1.74 0.29 -14.03
C LEU A 96 -0.86 -0.96 -13.82
N GLN A 97 0.44 -0.79 -13.63
CA GLN A 97 1.36 -1.90 -13.36
C GLN A 97 1.32 -2.36 -11.89
N ARG A 98 1.22 -1.42 -10.93
CA ARG A 98 1.25 -1.72 -9.50
C ARG A 98 -0.09 -2.23 -8.98
N SER A 99 -1.21 -1.72 -9.47
CA SER A 99 -2.54 -2.06 -8.95
C SER A 99 -2.86 -3.57 -8.97
N PRO A 100 -2.54 -4.35 -10.03
CA PRO A 100 -2.73 -5.79 -10.00
C PRO A 100 -1.88 -6.50 -8.94
N ALA A 101 -0.65 -6.03 -8.69
CA ALA A 101 0.22 -6.58 -7.65
C ALA A 101 -0.37 -6.33 -6.25
N ILE A 102 -0.84 -5.11 -5.98
CA ILE A 102 -1.52 -4.76 -4.73
C ILE A 102 -2.75 -5.65 -4.50
N ARG A 103 -3.59 -5.81 -5.51
CA ARG A 103 -4.80 -6.63 -5.42
C ARG A 103 -4.47 -8.08 -5.09
N LEU A 104 -3.51 -8.68 -5.78
CA LEU A 104 -3.09 -10.05 -5.51
C LEU A 104 -2.52 -10.19 -4.10
N TRP A 105 -1.69 -9.23 -3.66
CA TRP A 105 -1.07 -9.28 -2.33
C TRP A 105 -2.11 -9.20 -1.21
N LEU A 106 -3.13 -8.35 -1.37
CA LEU A 106 -4.26 -8.27 -0.45
C LEU A 106 -5.05 -9.60 -0.40
N THR A 107 -5.39 -10.18 -1.56
CA THR A 107 -6.03 -11.51 -1.63
C THR A 107 -5.20 -12.57 -0.90
N GLN A 108 -3.90 -12.60 -1.12
CA GLN A 108 -3.00 -13.55 -0.45
C GLN A 108 -2.91 -13.33 1.07
N ALA A 109 -3.03 -12.09 1.53
CA ALA A 109 -3.07 -11.78 2.96
C ALA A 109 -4.34 -12.34 3.62
N PHE A 110 -5.51 -12.14 3.01
CA PHE A 110 -6.77 -12.73 3.47
C PHE A 110 -6.77 -14.26 3.41
N ALA A 111 -6.25 -14.82 2.32
CA ALA A 111 -6.10 -16.27 2.19
C ALA A 111 -5.21 -16.86 3.32
N ARG A 112 -4.11 -16.18 3.63
CA ARG A 112 -3.24 -16.57 4.75
C ARG A 112 -3.94 -16.46 6.10
N ALA A 113 -4.65 -15.38 6.34
CA ALA A 113 -5.40 -15.18 7.57
C ALA A 113 -6.46 -16.29 7.78
N ARG A 114 -7.17 -16.69 6.72
CA ARG A 114 -8.10 -17.82 6.74
C ARG A 114 -7.37 -19.14 7.03
N ALA A 115 -6.26 -19.39 6.36
CA ALA A 115 -5.51 -20.64 6.48
C ALA A 115 -4.97 -20.91 7.89
N ILE A 116 -4.57 -19.85 8.62
CA ILE A 116 -4.08 -19.95 10.01
C ILE A 116 -5.15 -19.67 11.06
N GLN A 117 -6.40 -19.45 10.62
CA GLN A 117 -7.51 -19.06 11.50
C GLN A 117 -7.17 -17.84 12.36
N ALA A 118 -6.53 -16.83 11.76
CA ALA A 118 -6.14 -15.63 12.46
C ALA A 118 -7.36 -14.91 13.05
N ALA A 119 -7.20 -14.37 14.27
CA ALA A 119 -8.25 -13.59 14.92
C ALA A 119 -8.55 -12.29 14.20
N GLY A 120 -7.56 -11.74 13.45
CA GLY A 120 -7.73 -10.53 12.68
C GLY A 120 -6.69 -10.36 11.58
N LEU A 121 -6.97 -9.38 10.72
CA LEU A 121 -6.07 -8.92 9.68
C LEU A 121 -5.97 -7.40 9.77
N MET A 122 -4.74 -6.88 9.81
CA MET A 122 -4.48 -5.44 9.78
C MET A 122 -3.86 -5.07 8.43
N VAL A 123 -4.54 -4.21 7.69
CA VAL A 123 -4.07 -3.63 6.44
C VAL A 123 -3.46 -2.27 6.73
N VAL A 124 -2.22 -2.05 6.32
CA VAL A 124 -1.49 -0.79 6.53
C VAL A 124 -1.15 -0.17 5.18
N ILE A 125 -1.55 1.06 4.99
CA ILE A 125 -1.24 1.89 3.81
C ILE A 125 -0.74 3.27 4.24
N GLN A 126 -0.14 4.04 3.34
CA GLN A 126 0.24 5.42 3.67
C GLN A 126 -0.88 6.39 3.28
N GLY A 127 -1.42 6.30 2.08
CA GLY A 127 -2.41 7.24 1.57
C GLY A 127 -3.71 7.24 2.38
N ASN A 128 -4.31 8.40 2.52
CA ASN A 128 -5.69 8.53 3.01
C ASN A 128 -6.65 8.27 1.85
N PRO A 129 -7.45 7.19 1.88
CA PRO A 129 -8.42 6.91 0.81
C PRO A 129 -9.63 7.86 0.83
N VAL A 130 -9.63 8.82 1.74
CA VAL A 130 -10.58 9.94 1.85
C VAL A 130 -12.04 9.44 1.89
N PHE A 131 -12.35 8.65 2.91
CA PHE A 131 -13.73 8.16 3.13
C PHE A 131 -14.75 9.30 3.19
N GLU A 132 -14.34 10.48 3.69
CA GLU A 132 -15.17 11.68 3.77
C GLU A 132 -15.38 12.35 2.40
N ALA A 133 -14.60 12.01 1.39
CA ALA A 133 -14.71 12.64 0.07
C ALA A 133 -16.00 12.28 -0.65
N ASP A 134 -16.57 11.12 -0.39
CA ASP A 134 -17.87 10.74 -0.94
C ASP A 134 -18.97 11.72 -0.50
N ALA A 135 -18.91 12.23 0.74
CA ALA A 135 -19.82 13.26 1.24
C ALA A 135 -19.61 14.62 0.55
N ALA A 136 -18.42 14.90 0.05
CA ALA A 136 -18.08 16.13 -0.66
C ALA A 136 -18.14 16.02 -2.19
N GLY A 137 -18.52 14.86 -2.73
CA GLY A 137 -18.62 14.61 -4.17
C GLY A 137 -17.30 14.59 -4.92
N ARG A 138 -16.15 14.47 -4.21
CA ARG A 138 -14.84 14.32 -4.83
C ARG A 138 -14.55 12.86 -5.10
N ALA A 139 -14.16 12.53 -6.34
CA ALA A 139 -13.75 11.20 -6.71
C ALA A 139 -12.24 11.03 -6.55
N TYR A 140 -11.84 9.94 -5.91
CA TYR A 140 -10.45 9.48 -5.84
C TYR A 140 -10.36 8.10 -6.51
N PRO A 141 -10.28 8.06 -7.85
CA PRO A 141 -10.35 6.82 -8.62
C PRO A 141 -9.19 5.86 -8.30
N GLY A 142 -8.05 6.37 -7.83
CA GLY A 142 -6.89 5.56 -7.47
C GLY A 142 -7.10 4.60 -6.31
N TYR A 143 -8.09 4.83 -5.44
CA TYR A 143 -8.38 3.92 -4.32
C TYR A 143 -9.62 3.05 -4.55
N LYS A 144 -10.43 3.33 -5.58
CA LYS A 144 -11.73 2.71 -5.78
C LYS A 144 -11.68 1.17 -5.78
N ASP A 145 -10.80 0.59 -6.59
CA ASP A 145 -10.70 -0.86 -6.73
C ASP A 145 -10.17 -1.52 -5.45
N PHE A 146 -9.21 -0.88 -4.78
CA PHE A 146 -8.70 -1.34 -3.49
C PHE A 146 -9.79 -1.36 -2.43
N LEU A 147 -10.56 -0.27 -2.29
CA LEU A 147 -11.65 -0.17 -1.31
C LEU A 147 -12.77 -1.18 -1.59
N SER A 148 -13.14 -1.37 -2.86
CA SER A 148 -14.12 -2.38 -3.24
C SER A 148 -13.65 -3.78 -2.85
N GLN A 149 -12.41 -4.13 -3.17
CA GLN A 149 -11.84 -5.43 -2.83
C GLN A 149 -11.72 -5.61 -1.31
N LEU A 150 -11.23 -4.59 -0.59
CA LEU A 150 -11.11 -4.64 0.87
C LEU A 150 -12.47 -4.90 1.53
N ARG A 151 -13.51 -4.20 1.09
CA ARG A 151 -14.89 -4.43 1.56
C ARG A 151 -15.33 -5.88 1.32
N ASP A 152 -15.19 -6.38 0.09
CA ASP A 152 -15.68 -7.70 -0.29
C ASP A 152 -14.93 -8.81 0.48
N GLU A 153 -13.61 -8.68 0.62
CA GLU A 153 -12.79 -9.60 1.43
C GLU A 153 -13.14 -9.53 2.92
N THR A 154 -13.42 -8.33 3.44
CA THR A 154 -13.81 -8.13 4.84
C THR A 154 -15.15 -8.79 5.14
N LEU A 155 -16.15 -8.64 4.26
CA LEU A 155 -17.46 -9.27 4.41
C LEU A 155 -17.37 -10.81 4.36
N ALA A 156 -16.38 -11.34 3.65
CA ALA A 156 -16.15 -12.78 3.52
C ALA A 156 -15.22 -13.36 4.59
N TYR A 157 -14.70 -12.54 5.50
CA TYR A 157 -13.76 -12.95 6.54
C TYR A 157 -14.42 -13.00 7.92
N ALA A 158 -14.24 -14.11 8.64
CA ALA A 158 -14.87 -14.29 9.96
C ALA A 158 -14.16 -13.53 11.10
N GLY A 159 -12.89 -13.12 10.91
CA GLY A 159 -12.11 -12.39 11.91
C GLY A 159 -12.31 -10.87 11.82
N GLN A 160 -11.59 -10.14 12.66
CA GLN A 160 -11.62 -8.67 12.64
C GLN A 160 -10.70 -8.14 11.53
N VAL A 161 -11.13 -7.08 10.85
CA VAL A 161 -10.32 -6.38 9.85
C VAL A 161 -10.14 -4.92 10.28
N VAL A 162 -8.89 -4.46 10.27
CA VAL A 162 -8.54 -3.07 10.59
C VAL A 162 -7.76 -2.49 9.42
N LEU A 163 -8.18 -1.35 8.92
CA LEU A 163 -7.41 -0.53 7.99
C LEU A 163 -6.73 0.60 8.76
N VAL A 164 -5.40 0.68 8.63
CA VAL A 164 -4.59 1.79 9.15
C VAL A 164 -4.04 2.57 7.98
N HIS A 165 -4.28 3.87 7.97
CA HIS A 165 -3.74 4.76 6.96
C HIS A 165 -3.16 6.04 7.59
N GLY A 166 -2.36 6.77 6.83
CA GLY A 166 -1.74 8.03 7.22
C GLY A 166 -2.24 9.20 6.39
N ASP A 167 -1.33 10.08 6.00
CA ASP A 167 -1.50 11.20 5.05
C ASP A 167 -2.38 12.37 5.54
N SER A 168 -3.41 12.10 6.32
CA SER A 168 -4.32 13.13 6.84
C SER A 168 -3.68 14.08 7.87
N HIS A 169 -2.54 13.71 8.46
CA HIS A 169 -1.87 14.40 9.56
C HIS A 169 -2.76 14.61 10.82
N GLN A 170 -3.81 13.81 10.92
CA GLN A 170 -4.75 13.85 12.05
C GLN A 170 -4.95 12.41 12.58
N GLN A 171 -4.94 12.27 13.90
CA GLN A 171 -5.31 11.01 14.53
C GLN A 171 -6.83 10.91 14.59
N GLN A 172 -7.38 9.87 13.98
CA GLN A 172 -8.81 9.54 13.99
C GLN A 172 -8.96 8.02 14.24
N ILE A 173 -9.99 7.63 14.97
CA ILE A 173 -10.35 6.24 15.23
C ILE A 173 -11.84 6.07 14.94
#